data_877ab2182f957f3bacd1042eca19c036
#
_entry.id   877ab2182f957f3bacd1042eca19c036
#
_cell.length_a   1.000
_cell.length_b   1.000
_cell.length_c   1.000
_cell.angle_alpha   90.00
_cell.angle_beta   90.00
_cell.angle_gamma   90.00
#
_symmetry.space_group_name_H-M   'P 1'
#
loop_
_entity.id
_entity.type
_entity.pdbx_description
1 polymer ?
#
loop_
_entity_poly.entity_id
_entity_poly.type
_entity_poly.pdbx_seq_one_letter_code
_entity_poly.pdbx_strand_id
1 'polypeptide(L)'
;MFDFFYNRISFLERKIQILEHKIQDAPVGKLRIYTSGNYSRWIVLLPDGTNQYLKKAEKELAYRLWRKQQDMDTLNLYQKELAILQRSDAILKKLYNSQEKRVNRHINTDAAREIAEFSKKSEWAKEPYSKNPYKPEGLTDIGPFSEKMRSKSEVIIAMSLVKYDIKYRYECEYPLNGRSVYPDFMIKRPSDGKIILWEHFGMWDVDKYRSAAIDKISEYLSSGLVPYEDFIYSIETSQRHTNPERINDMIRTFILK
;
A
#
# COMPACT_ATOMS: atom_id res chain seq x y z
N MET A 1 -0.13 -1.54 -6.99
CA MET A 1 1.00 -2.44 -7.33
C MET A 1 2.28 -1.65 -7.65
N PHE A 2 2.23 -0.63 -8.53
CA PHE A 2 3.41 0.18 -8.88
C PHE A 2 4.02 0.93 -7.69
N ASP A 3 3.21 1.40 -6.72
CA ASP A 3 3.72 2.13 -5.57
C ASP A 3 4.51 1.25 -4.59
N PHE A 4 4.18 -0.05 -4.51
CA PHE A 4 5.00 -1.00 -3.75
C PHE A 4 6.41 -1.10 -4.33
N PHE A 5 6.52 -1.28 -5.65
CA PHE A 5 7.82 -1.31 -6.34
C PHE A 5 8.55 0.03 -6.17
N TYR A 6 7.86 1.16 -6.36
CA TYR A 6 8.46 2.49 -6.22
C TYR A 6 8.99 2.72 -4.81
N ASN A 7 8.19 2.46 -3.78
CA ASN A 7 8.60 2.63 -2.38
C ASN A 7 9.77 1.71 -2.02
N ARG A 8 9.75 0.44 -2.47
CA ARG A 8 10.83 -0.50 -2.22
C ARG A 8 12.10 -0.14 -2.98
N ILE A 9 12.01 0.27 -4.23
CA ILE A 9 13.12 0.76 -5.05
C ILE A 9 13.77 1.97 -4.36
N SER A 10 13.00 2.99 -4.00
CA SER A 10 13.51 4.19 -3.32
C SER A 10 14.13 3.90 -1.95
N PHE A 11 13.61 2.90 -1.22
CA PHE A 11 14.22 2.42 0.02
C PHE A 11 15.58 1.78 -0.25
N LEU A 12 15.66 0.88 -1.24
CA LEU A 12 16.89 0.17 -1.59
C LEU A 12 17.97 1.13 -2.08
N GLU A 13 17.63 2.08 -2.97
CA GLU A 13 18.57 3.09 -3.47
C GLU A 13 19.20 3.89 -2.33
N ARG A 14 18.40 4.38 -1.38
CA ARG A 14 18.90 5.08 -0.20
C ARG A 14 19.78 4.20 0.68
N LYS A 15 19.41 2.93 0.90
CA LYS A 15 20.19 2.00 1.72
C LYS A 15 21.51 1.61 1.06
N ILE A 16 21.50 1.44 -0.25
CA ILE A 16 22.71 1.19 -1.05
C ILE A 16 23.71 2.34 -0.88
N GLN A 17 23.28 3.58 -1.07
CA GLN A 17 24.16 4.76 -0.89
C GLN A 17 24.76 4.83 0.51
N ILE A 18 23.96 4.57 1.56
CA ILE A 18 24.44 4.57 2.95
C ILE A 18 25.50 3.47 3.16
N LEU A 19 25.27 2.28 2.61
CA LEU A 19 26.21 1.13 2.75
C LEU A 19 27.49 1.39 1.96
N GLU A 20 27.43 1.91 0.76
CA GLU A 20 28.60 2.28 -0.06
C GLU A 20 29.49 3.27 0.69
N HIS A 21 28.91 4.33 1.28
CA HIS A 21 29.66 5.28 2.09
C HIS A 21 30.32 4.63 3.31
N LYS A 22 29.58 3.79 4.06
CA LYS A 22 30.12 3.08 5.21
C LYS A 22 31.27 2.13 4.85
N ILE A 23 31.15 1.44 3.72
CA ILE A 23 32.20 0.53 3.25
C ILE A 23 33.45 1.31 2.81
N GLN A 24 33.28 2.47 2.19
CA GLN A 24 34.35 3.36 1.78
C GLN A 24 35.14 3.87 2.99
N ASP A 25 34.46 4.20 4.10
CA ASP A 25 35.07 4.69 5.34
C ASP A 25 35.65 3.55 6.23
N ALA A 26 35.41 2.31 5.84
CA ALA A 26 35.82 1.16 6.62
C ALA A 26 37.32 0.82 6.39
N PRO A 27 38.01 0.17 7.37
CA PRO A 27 39.42 -0.22 7.24
C PRO A 27 39.68 -1.07 5.99
N VAL A 28 40.84 -0.87 5.42
CA VAL A 28 41.31 -1.65 4.26
C VAL A 28 41.61 -3.11 4.68
N GLY A 29 41.21 -4.07 3.83
CA GLY A 29 41.46 -5.49 4.03
C GLY A 29 40.17 -6.29 4.29
N LYS A 30 40.35 -7.61 4.38
CA LYS A 30 39.30 -8.60 4.65
C LYS A 30 39.68 -9.46 5.85
N LEU A 31 38.83 -9.51 6.87
CA LEU A 31 39.06 -10.35 8.04
C LEU A 31 38.83 -11.83 7.68
N ARG A 32 39.80 -12.68 8.04
CA ARG A 32 39.66 -14.14 8.08
C ARG A 32 39.88 -14.64 9.49
N ILE A 33 38.97 -15.49 9.97
CA ILE A 33 39.05 -16.11 11.29
C ILE A 33 39.28 -17.60 11.06
N TYR A 34 40.42 -18.10 11.58
CA TYR A 34 40.73 -19.52 11.57
C TYR A 34 40.58 -20.07 12.99
N THR A 35 39.76 -21.09 13.15
CA THR A 35 39.53 -21.79 14.42
C THR A 35 40.13 -23.19 14.35
N SER A 36 40.93 -23.55 15.36
CA SER A 36 41.48 -24.91 15.53
C SER A 36 41.39 -25.27 17.02
N GLY A 37 40.45 -26.13 17.38
CA GLY A 37 40.10 -26.41 18.77
C GLY A 37 39.71 -25.13 19.52
N ASN A 38 40.37 -24.88 20.66
CA ASN A 38 40.12 -23.68 21.49
C ASN A 38 40.88 -22.43 21.02
N TYR A 39 41.62 -22.52 19.92
CA TYR A 39 42.42 -21.39 19.39
C TYR A 39 41.75 -20.75 18.19
N SER A 40 41.65 -19.43 18.21
CA SER A 40 41.24 -18.64 17.05
C SER A 40 42.36 -17.67 16.66
N ARG A 41 42.71 -17.65 15.36
CA ARG A 41 43.66 -16.70 14.76
C ARG A 41 42.88 -15.74 13.86
N TRP A 42 43.18 -14.46 13.99
CA TRP A 42 42.58 -13.40 13.18
C TRP A 42 43.64 -12.91 12.19
N ILE A 43 43.29 -12.91 10.92
CA ILE A 43 44.17 -12.51 9.84
C ILE A 43 43.44 -11.49 8.99
N VAL A 44 44.07 -10.37 8.67
CA VAL A 44 43.60 -9.41 7.66
C VAL A 44 44.31 -9.73 6.36
N LEU A 45 43.55 -10.03 5.34
CA LEU A 45 44.04 -10.13 3.97
C LEU A 45 43.97 -8.73 3.36
N LEU A 46 45.11 -8.16 3.00
CA LEU A 46 45.24 -6.86 2.35
C LEU A 46 45.09 -6.96 0.83
N PRO A 47 44.78 -5.85 0.12
CA PRO A 47 44.59 -5.86 -1.33
C PRO A 47 45.83 -6.28 -2.13
N ASP A 48 47.02 -6.09 -1.58
CA ASP A 48 48.31 -6.53 -2.17
C ASP A 48 48.56 -8.03 -2.03
N GLY A 49 47.61 -8.77 -1.43
CA GLY A 49 47.72 -10.20 -1.19
C GLY A 49 48.52 -10.57 0.08
N THR A 50 49.03 -9.61 0.82
CA THR A 50 49.72 -9.86 2.08
C THR A 50 48.76 -10.18 3.22
N ASN A 51 49.22 -10.96 4.20
CA ASN A 51 48.46 -11.36 5.37
C ASN A 51 49.06 -10.68 6.63
N GLN A 52 48.21 -9.97 7.35
CA GLN A 52 48.56 -9.35 8.62
C GLN A 52 47.84 -10.07 9.77
N TYR A 53 48.61 -10.55 10.76
CA TYR A 53 48.03 -11.14 11.97
C TYR A 53 47.57 -10.05 12.92
N LEU A 54 46.34 -10.17 13.41
CA LEU A 54 45.79 -9.29 14.44
C LEU A 54 45.99 -9.90 15.84
N LYS A 55 46.53 -9.10 16.75
CA LYS A 55 46.57 -9.43 18.17
C LYS A 55 45.16 -9.35 18.78
N LYS A 56 44.91 -10.12 19.84
CA LYS A 56 43.63 -10.06 20.55
C LYS A 56 43.29 -8.69 21.16
N ALA A 57 44.32 -7.85 21.38
CA ALA A 57 44.14 -6.45 21.77
C ALA A 57 43.52 -5.58 20.66
N GLU A 58 43.61 -5.99 19.40
CA GLU A 58 43.09 -5.24 18.21
C GLU A 58 41.66 -5.65 17.85
N LYS A 59 40.86 -5.99 18.87
CA LYS A 59 39.43 -6.40 18.68
C LYS A 59 38.59 -5.38 17.93
N GLU A 60 38.85 -4.10 18.14
CA GLU A 60 38.11 -3.02 17.48
C GLU A 60 38.33 -3.05 15.97
N LEU A 61 39.58 -3.22 15.53
CA LEU A 61 39.90 -3.35 14.09
C LEU A 61 39.29 -4.62 13.50
N ALA A 62 39.35 -5.74 14.21
CA ALA A 62 38.74 -6.99 13.78
C ALA A 62 37.20 -6.82 13.64
N TYR A 63 36.55 -6.17 14.62
CA TYR A 63 35.11 -5.88 14.57
C TYR A 63 34.73 -4.99 13.38
N ARG A 64 35.48 -3.91 13.13
CA ARG A 64 35.24 -3.01 12.00
C ARG A 64 35.38 -3.70 10.65
N LEU A 65 36.37 -4.59 10.50
CA LEU A 65 36.57 -5.40 9.30
C LEU A 65 35.48 -6.46 9.13
N TRP A 66 35.05 -7.09 10.23
CA TRP A 66 33.92 -8.02 10.21
C TRP A 66 32.63 -7.30 9.82
N ARG A 67 32.40 -6.13 10.40
CA ARG A 67 31.20 -5.30 10.07
C ARG A 67 31.21 -4.89 8.60
N LYS A 68 32.36 -4.47 8.07
CA LYS A 68 32.53 -4.18 6.64
C LYS A 68 32.12 -5.37 5.77
N GLN A 69 32.48 -6.59 6.13
CA GLN A 69 32.08 -7.78 5.38
C GLN A 69 30.59 -7.98 5.38
N GLN A 70 29.90 -7.80 6.53
CA GLN A 70 28.45 -7.88 6.63
C GLN A 70 27.77 -6.78 5.79
N ASP A 71 28.30 -5.57 5.83
CA ASP A 71 27.79 -4.45 5.04
C ASP A 71 27.96 -4.70 3.53
N MET A 72 29.06 -5.32 3.10
CA MET A 72 29.29 -5.73 1.70
C MET A 72 28.31 -6.83 1.25
N ASP A 73 28.06 -7.84 2.08
CA ASP A 73 27.11 -8.91 1.77
C ASP A 73 25.68 -8.35 1.66
N THR A 74 25.31 -7.43 2.56
CA THR A 74 24.05 -6.74 2.53
C THR A 74 23.91 -5.84 1.29
N LEU A 75 24.96 -5.11 0.93
CA LEU A 75 25.01 -4.28 -0.27
C LEU A 75 24.75 -5.11 -1.53
N ASN A 76 25.46 -6.24 -1.67
CA ASN A 76 25.30 -7.15 -2.80
C ASN A 76 23.86 -7.70 -2.90
N LEU A 77 23.24 -8.05 -1.75
CA LEU A 77 21.84 -8.48 -1.71
C LEU A 77 20.90 -7.37 -2.20
N TYR A 78 21.06 -6.15 -1.68
CA TYR A 78 20.22 -5.01 -2.05
C TYR A 78 20.37 -4.61 -3.52
N GLN A 79 21.58 -4.64 -4.07
CA GLN A 79 21.82 -4.37 -5.49
C GLN A 79 21.15 -5.41 -6.39
N LYS A 80 21.18 -6.70 -6.02
CA LYS A 80 20.48 -7.77 -6.75
C LYS A 80 18.97 -7.60 -6.69
N GLU A 81 18.43 -7.32 -5.49
CA GLU A 81 17.01 -7.07 -5.31
C GLU A 81 16.55 -5.87 -6.14
N LEU A 82 17.27 -4.76 -6.10
CA LEU A 82 17.01 -3.56 -6.88
C LEU A 82 16.95 -3.85 -8.38
N ALA A 83 17.91 -4.59 -8.91
CA ALA A 83 17.94 -4.94 -10.32
C ALA A 83 16.72 -5.79 -10.76
N ILE A 84 16.27 -6.73 -9.90
CA ILE A 84 15.08 -7.54 -10.15
C ILE A 84 13.83 -6.65 -10.17
N LEU A 85 13.68 -5.78 -9.17
CA LEU A 85 12.50 -4.90 -9.06
C LEU A 85 12.42 -3.92 -10.22
N GLN A 86 13.53 -3.31 -10.64
CA GLN A 86 13.57 -2.39 -11.77
C GLN A 86 13.21 -3.08 -13.10
N ARG A 87 13.68 -4.33 -13.32
CA ARG A 87 13.29 -5.12 -14.49
C ARG A 87 11.79 -5.46 -14.48
N SER A 88 11.28 -5.88 -13.33
CA SER A 88 9.87 -6.22 -13.17
C SER A 88 8.95 -5.00 -13.38
N ASP A 89 9.31 -3.84 -12.84
CA ASP A 89 8.61 -2.58 -13.05
C ASP A 89 8.57 -2.19 -14.53
N ALA A 90 9.70 -2.30 -15.24
CA ALA A 90 9.77 -2.02 -16.66
C ALA A 90 8.89 -2.94 -17.51
N ILE A 91 8.83 -4.25 -17.18
CA ILE A 91 7.97 -5.22 -17.86
C ILE A 91 6.49 -4.90 -17.61
N LEU A 92 6.13 -4.65 -16.35
CA LEU A 92 4.75 -4.31 -15.97
C LEU A 92 4.29 -3.03 -16.66
N LYS A 93 5.10 -1.98 -16.68
CA LYS A 93 4.79 -0.72 -17.39
C LYS A 93 4.53 -0.96 -18.88
N LYS A 94 5.34 -1.81 -19.55
CA LYS A 94 5.11 -2.17 -20.96
C LYS A 94 3.78 -2.91 -21.15
N LEU A 95 3.47 -3.86 -20.27
CA LEU A 95 2.20 -4.61 -20.33
C LEU A 95 1.00 -3.68 -20.17
N TYR A 96 1.00 -2.82 -19.15
CA TYR A 96 -0.10 -1.88 -18.91
C TYR A 96 -0.27 -0.87 -20.04
N ASN A 97 0.82 -0.28 -20.54
CA ASN A 97 0.76 0.63 -21.67
C ASN A 97 0.25 -0.06 -22.97
N SER A 98 0.57 -1.33 -23.16
CA SER A 98 0.06 -2.10 -24.30
C SER A 98 -1.43 -2.41 -24.17
N GLN A 99 -1.88 -2.74 -22.98
CA GLN A 99 -3.30 -2.98 -22.66
C GLN A 99 -4.12 -1.71 -22.80
N GLU A 100 -3.66 -0.59 -22.24
CA GLU A 100 -4.31 0.71 -22.36
C GLU A 100 -4.49 1.12 -23.84
N LYS A 101 -3.47 0.94 -24.67
CA LYS A 101 -3.58 1.19 -26.11
C LYS A 101 -4.57 0.24 -26.82
N ARG A 102 -4.76 -0.99 -26.36
CA ARG A 102 -5.76 -1.93 -26.88
C ARG A 102 -7.17 -1.53 -26.45
N VAL A 103 -7.36 -1.24 -25.16
CA VAL A 103 -8.63 -0.78 -24.60
C VAL A 103 -9.08 0.50 -25.30
N ASN A 104 -8.21 1.50 -25.45
CA ASN A 104 -8.52 2.76 -26.12
C ASN A 104 -8.87 2.57 -27.60
N ARG A 105 -8.31 1.56 -28.30
CA ARG A 105 -8.72 1.23 -29.67
C ARG A 105 -10.13 0.66 -29.76
N HIS A 106 -10.54 -0.15 -28.77
CA HIS A 106 -11.87 -0.76 -28.76
C HIS A 106 -12.97 0.20 -28.29
N ILE A 107 -12.64 1.15 -27.40
CA ILE A 107 -13.59 2.17 -26.90
C ILE A 107 -13.92 3.24 -27.94
N ASN A 108 -13.08 3.42 -28.96
CA ASN A 108 -13.27 4.44 -30.00
C ASN A 108 -14.16 4.01 -31.19
N THR A 109 -14.80 2.86 -31.14
CA THR A 109 -15.81 2.47 -32.10
C THR A 109 -17.21 2.92 -31.65
N ASP A 110 -18.09 3.31 -32.57
CA ASP A 110 -19.46 3.72 -32.25
C ASP A 110 -20.24 2.61 -31.53
N ALA A 111 -20.04 1.35 -31.92
CA ALA A 111 -20.59 0.18 -31.24
C ALA A 111 -20.12 0.06 -29.79
N ALA A 112 -18.85 0.35 -29.50
CA ALA A 112 -18.33 0.31 -28.12
C ALA A 112 -18.87 1.46 -27.26
N ARG A 113 -19.15 2.63 -27.88
CA ARG A 113 -19.83 3.74 -27.19
C ARG A 113 -21.27 3.37 -26.87
N GLU A 114 -21.98 2.73 -27.79
CA GLU A 114 -23.35 2.27 -27.58
C GLU A 114 -23.44 1.22 -26.47
N ILE A 115 -22.51 0.26 -26.42
CA ILE A 115 -22.38 -0.73 -25.36
C ILE A 115 -22.02 -0.05 -24.01
N ALA A 116 -21.12 0.92 -24.02
CA ALA A 116 -20.75 1.68 -22.82
C ALA A 116 -21.92 2.54 -22.31
N GLU A 117 -22.74 3.12 -23.21
CA GLU A 117 -23.96 3.83 -22.85
C GLU A 117 -25.05 2.89 -22.31
N PHE A 118 -25.18 1.69 -22.87
CA PHE A 118 -26.07 0.66 -22.31
C PHE A 118 -25.62 0.21 -20.92
N SER A 119 -24.31 0.02 -20.71
CA SER A 119 -23.71 -0.26 -19.42
C SER A 119 -23.97 0.85 -18.38
N LYS A 120 -23.97 2.12 -18.81
CA LYS A 120 -24.33 3.26 -17.97
C LYS A 120 -25.81 3.31 -17.59
N LYS A 121 -26.71 2.78 -18.44
CA LYS A 121 -28.16 2.74 -18.16
C LYS A 121 -28.54 1.70 -17.09
N SER A 122 -27.76 0.65 -16.92
CA SER A 122 -27.94 -0.40 -15.90
C SER A 122 -27.05 -0.15 -14.67
N GLU A 123 -27.05 1.10 -14.16
CA GLU A 123 -26.14 1.45 -13.07
C GLU A 123 -26.74 1.15 -11.71
N TRP A 124 -26.37 0.03 -11.11
CA TRP A 124 -26.66 -0.32 -9.71
C TRP A 124 -26.49 0.87 -8.75
N ALA A 125 -25.49 1.72 -8.94
CA ALA A 125 -25.24 2.87 -8.08
C ALA A 125 -26.34 3.94 -8.13
N LYS A 126 -27.12 4.00 -9.22
CA LYS A 126 -28.19 4.99 -9.44
C LYS A 126 -29.58 4.45 -9.09
N GLU A 127 -29.72 3.14 -8.88
CA GLU A 127 -30.98 2.58 -8.41
C GLU A 127 -31.34 3.18 -7.04
N PRO A 128 -32.61 3.46 -6.78
CA PRO A 128 -33.06 3.92 -5.46
C PRO A 128 -32.63 2.96 -4.36
N TYR A 129 -32.12 3.48 -3.25
CA TYR A 129 -31.73 2.70 -2.08
C TYR A 129 -32.04 3.46 -0.79
N SER A 130 -32.23 2.72 0.31
CA SER A 130 -32.42 3.27 1.64
C SER A 130 -31.10 3.88 2.13
N LYS A 131 -31.16 5.16 2.54
CA LYS A 131 -30.01 5.88 3.10
C LYS A 131 -30.08 5.93 4.61
N ASN A 132 -28.95 6.16 5.24
CA ASN A 132 -28.82 6.37 6.66
C ASN A 132 -29.75 7.50 7.15
N PRO A 133 -30.71 7.23 8.01
CA PRO A 133 -31.64 8.25 8.54
C PRO A 133 -31.02 9.10 9.64
N TYR A 134 -29.80 8.76 10.12
CA TYR A 134 -29.17 9.41 11.25
C TYR A 134 -28.62 10.79 10.89
N LYS A 135 -29.09 11.84 11.59
CA LYS A 135 -28.64 13.23 11.49
C LYS A 135 -28.41 13.72 10.05
N PRO A 136 -29.44 13.82 9.22
CA PRO A 136 -29.30 14.28 7.83
C PRO A 136 -28.76 15.73 7.74
N GLU A 137 -28.94 16.54 8.80
CA GLU A 137 -28.37 17.89 8.90
C GLU A 137 -26.83 17.92 8.96
N GLY A 138 -26.20 16.80 9.31
CA GLY A 138 -24.74 16.66 9.30
C GLY A 138 -24.14 16.45 7.91
N LEU A 139 -24.94 16.30 6.88
CA LEU A 139 -24.52 16.16 5.49
C LEU A 139 -24.26 17.55 4.88
N THR A 140 -23.04 18.06 5.01
CA THR A 140 -22.65 19.44 4.67
C THR A 140 -21.74 19.55 3.46
N ASP A 141 -20.94 18.54 3.18
CA ASP A 141 -19.99 18.55 2.07
C ASP A 141 -20.62 17.99 0.80
N ILE A 142 -20.14 18.42 -0.37
CA ILE A 142 -20.72 18.02 -1.67
C ILE A 142 -19.77 17.02 -2.34
N GLY A 143 -20.28 15.83 -2.61
CA GLY A 143 -19.60 14.77 -3.36
C GLY A 143 -19.64 14.96 -4.87
N PRO A 144 -18.95 14.08 -5.63
CA PRO A 144 -18.75 14.24 -7.07
C PRO A 144 -20.02 14.16 -7.91
N PHE A 145 -21.10 13.55 -7.40
CA PHE A 145 -22.41 13.48 -8.07
C PHE A 145 -23.45 14.41 -7.44
N SER A 146 -23.00 15.45 -6.75
CA SER A 146 -23.84 16.41 -6.01
C SER A 146 -24.57 15.81 -4.81
N GLU A 147 -24.22 14.60 -4.39
CA GLU A 147 -24.68 14.01 -3.14
C GLU A 147 -24.05 14.71 -1.94
N LYS A 148 -24.81 14.84 -0.88
CA LYS A 148 -24.32 15.43 0.37
C LYS A 148 -23.59 14.37 1.20
N MET A 149 -22.41 14.72 1.73
CA MET A 149 -21.53 13.88 2.55
C MET A 149 -21.24 14.52 3.90
N ARG A 150 -20.80 13.71 4.88
CA ARG A 150 -20.56 14.19 6.26
C ARG A 150 -19.21 14.86 6.43
N SER A 151 -18.24 14.53 5.61
CA SER A 151 -16.88 15.05 5.79
C SER A 151 -16.13 15.24 4.47
N LYS A 152 -15.14 16.15 4.49
CA LYS A 152 -14.23 16.36 3.36
C LYS A 152 -13.42 15.10 3.03
N SER A 153 -13.11 14.28 4.03
CA SER A 153 -12.38 13.02 3.84
C SER A 153 -13.20 12.00 3.06
N GLU A 154 -14.50 11.94 3.29
CA GLU A 154 -15.41 11.11 2.48
C GLU A 154 -15.53 11.63 1.05
N VAL A 155 -15.55 12.95 0.85
CA VAL A 155 -15.49 13.54 -0.51
C VAL A 155 -14.20 13.12 -1.23
N ILE A 156 -13.05 13.12 -0.56
CA ILE A 156 -11.78 12.65 -1.14
C ILE A 156 -11.85 11.18 -1.55
N ILE A 157 -12.46 10.33 -0.72
CA ILE A 157 -12.68 8.92 -1.04
C ILE A 157 -13.59 8.78 -2.25
N ALA A 158 -14.72 9.46 -2.26
CA ALA A 158 -15.67 9.46 -3.38
C ALA A 158 -15.04 9.92 -4.70
N MET A 159 -14.28 11.02 -4.68
CA MET A 159 -13.55 11.52 -5.84
C MET A 159 -12.52 10.50 -6.34
N SER A 160 -11.85 9.80 -5.42
CA SER A 160 -10.90 8.74 -5.77
C SER A 160 -11.61 7.53 -6.39
N LEU A 161 -12.76 7.12 -5.88
CA LEU A 161 -13.57 6.06 -6.48
C LEU A 161 -14.00 6.41 -7.92
N VAL A 162 -14.49 7.64 -8.12
CA VAL A 162 -14.87 8.14 -9.45
C VAL A 162 -13.69 8.18 -10.41
N LYS A 163 -12.52 8.61 -9.97
CA LYS A 163 -11.28 8.61 -10.76
C LYS A 163 -10.95 7.24 -11.35
N TYR A 164 -11.27 6.16 -10.64
CA TYR A 164 -11.07 4.77 -11.08
C TYR A 164 -12.31 4.13 -11.70
N ASP A 165 -13.35 4.92 -12.00
CA ASP A 165 -14.65 4.46 -12.53
C ASP A 165 -15.30 3.37 -11.67
N ILE A 166 -15.12 3.45 -10.35
CA ILE A 166 -15.69 2.52 -9.39
C ILE A 166 -17.05 3.03 -8.95
N LYS A 167 -18.05 2.17 -9.09
CA LYS A 167 -19.43 2.48 -8.68
C LYS A 167 -19.60 2.27 -7.18
N TYR A 168 -20.23 3.23 -6.52
CA TYR A 168 -20.50 3.17 -5.09
C TYR A 168 -21.90 3.70 -4.76
N ARG A 169 -22.39 3.33 -3.57
CA ARG A 169 -23.52 3.94 -2.88
C ARG A 169 -23.03 4.52 -1.57
N TYR A 170 -23.37 5.75 -1.28
CA TYR A 170 -22.97 6.45 -0.06
C TYR A 170 -24.03 6.26 1.02
N GLU A 171 -23.61 5.86 2.24
CA GLU A 171 -24.46 5.55 3.40
C GLU A 171 -25.68 4.67 3.05
N CYS A 172 -25.46 3.68 2.19
CA CYS A 172 -26.50 2.74 1.78
C CYS A 172 -26.74 1.70 2.87
N GLU A 173 -28.02 1.42 3.12
CA GLU A 173 -28.42 0.32 4.00
C GLU A 173 -27.81 -1.01 3.57
N TYR A 174 -27.18 -1.70 4.52
CA TYR A 174 -26.64 -3.05 4.36
C TYR A 174 -27.20 -3.97 5.44
N PRO A 175 -27.87 -5.08 5.09
CA PRO A 175 -28.41 -6.01 6.06
C PRO A 175 -27.28 -6.81 6.70
N LEU A 176 -27.20 -6.79 8.03
CA LEU A 176 -26.19 -7.49 8.80
C LEU A 176 -26.83 -8.15 10.03
N ASN A 177 -26.83 -9.47 10.09
CA ASN A 177 -27.39 -10.24 11.21
C ASN A 177 -28.80 -9.81 11.67
N GLY A 178 -29.69 -9.54 10.70
CA GLY A 178 -31.08 -9.11 10.98
C GLY A 178 -31.22 -7.64 11.42
N ARG A 179 -30.15 -6.86 11.33
CA ARG A 179 -30.15 -5.39 11.54
C ARG A 179 -29.68 -4.69 10.27
N SER A 180 -29.98 -3.40 10.19
CA SER A 180 -29.48 -2.53 9.13
C SER A 180 -28.25 -1.77 9.63
N VAL A 181 -27.15 -1.86 8.90
CA VAL A 181 -25.96 -1.03 9.09
C VAL A 181 -25.78 -0.11 7.88
N TYR A 182 -25.09 1.00 8.08
CA TYR A 182 -24.88 2.01 7.06
C TYR A 182 -23.36 2.27 6.96
N PRO A 183 -22.65 1.53 6.09
CA PRO A 183 -21.25 1.84 5.80
C PRO A 183 -21.15 3.18 5.08
N ASP A 184 -20.02 3.88 5.24
CA ASP A 184 -19.81 5.15 4.53
C ASP A 184 -19.90 4.93 3.02
N PHE A 185 -19.30 3.86 2.51
CA PHE A 185 -19.44 3.46 1.11
C PHE A 185 -19.73 1.97 0.97
N MET A 186 -20.71 1.67 0.14
CA MET A 186 -20.92 0.34 -0.42
C MET A 186 -20.42 0.35 -1.85
N ILE A 187 -19.45 -0.49 -2.17
CA ILE A 187 -18.71 -0.49 -3.44
C ILE A 187 -19.01 -1.79 -4.19
N LYS A 188 -19.33 -1.69 -5.47
CA LYS A 188 -19.41 -2.86 -6.33
C LYS A 188 -18.06 -3.06 -7.04
N ARG A 189 -17.35 -4.12 -6.67
CA ARG A 189 -16.03 -4.41 -7.22
C ARG A 189 -16.12 -4.69 -8.73
N PRO A 190 -15.29 -4.03 -9.58
CA PRO A 190 -15.42 -4.15 -11.03
C PRO A 190 -15.12 -5.54 -11.57
N SER A 191 -14.22 -6.30 -10.92
CA SER A 191 -13.73 -7.58 -11.43
C SER A 191 -14.75 -8.73 -11.34
N ASP A 192 -15.59 -8.75 -10.29
CA ASP A 192 -16.51 -9.86 -10.01
C ASP A 192 -17.90 -9.43 -9.52
N GLY A 193 -18.14 -8.12 -9.38
CA GLY A 193 -19.39 -7.57 -8.88
C GLY A 193 -19.64 -7.74 -7.38
N LYS A 194 -18.67 -8.26 -6.62
CA LYS A 194 -18.77 -8.42 -5.17
C LYS A 194 -18.95 -7.06 -4.50
N ILE A 195 -19.82 -7.02 -3.49
CA ILE A 195 -19.99 -5.84 -2.65
C ILE A 195 -18.88 -5.78 -1.61
N ILE A 196 -18.20 -4.64 -1.55
CA ILE A 196 -17.18 -4.31 -0.54
C ILE A 196 -17.68 -3.13 0.27
N LEU A 197 -17.65 -3.22 1.58
CA LEU A 197 -17.98 -2.11 2.47
C LEU A 197 -16.71 -1.28 2.75
N TRP A 198 -16.81 0.04 2.77
CA TRP A 198 -15.71 0.91 3.18
C TRP A 198 -16.17 1.84 4.29
N GLU A 199 -15.39 1.84 5.38
CA GLU A 199 -15.56 2.75 6.51
C GLU A 199 -14.42 3.76 6.55
N HIS A 200 -14.73 5.00 6.87
CA HIS A 200 -13.74 6.03 7.13
C HIS A 200 -13.84 6.50 8.58
N PHE A 201 -12.88 6.13 9.40
CA PHE A 201 -12.83 6.50 10.80
C PHE A 201 -12.01 7.78 10.98
N GLY A 202 -12.69 8.92 10.96
CA GLY A 202 -12.15 10.21 11.37
C GLY A 202 -11.91 10.25 12.88
N MET A 203 -11.08 11.22 13.33
CA MET A 203 -10.86 11.50 14.77
C MET A 203 -10.45 10.26 15.59
N TRP A 204 -9.61 9.38 15.00
CA TRP A 204 -9.15 8.15 15.66
C TRP A 204 -8.35 8.39 16.95
N ASP A 205 -7.76 9.56 17.08
CA ASP A 205 -7.05 10.03 18.27
C ASP A 205 -7.98 10.44 19.43
N VAL A 206 -9.29 10.51 19.20
CA VAL A 206 -10.31 10.79 20.22
C VAL A 206 -10.93 9.48 20.70
N ASP A 207 -10.77 9.17 21.99
CA ASP A 207 -11.16 7.88 22.60
C ASP A 207 -12.59 7.44 22.29
N LYS A 208 -13.55 8.35 22.38
CA LYS A 208 -14.96 8.07 22.12
C LYS A 208 -15.21 7.60 20.67
N TYR A 209 -14.58 8.26 19.68
CA TYR A 209 -14.74 7.89 18.28
C TYR A 209 -13.99 6.59 17.95
N ARG A 210 -12.80 6.41 18.54
CA ARG A 210 -12.03 5.17 18.39
C ARG A 210 -12.78 3.97 18.95
N SER A 211 -13.39 4.08 20.13
CA SER A 211 -14.19 3.01 20.72
C SER A 211 -15.36 2.63 19.83
N ALA A 212 -16.11 3.60 19.31
CA ALA A 212 -17.22 3.34 18.40
C ALA A 212 -16.76 2.68 17.08
N ALA A 213 -15.60 3.07 16.56
CA ALA A 213 -15.02 2.45 15.37
C ALA A 213 -14.61 0.99 15.63
N ILE A 214 -14.01 0.71 16.79
CA ILE A 214 -13.64 -0.66 17.20
C ILE A 214 -14.88 -1.53 17.36
N ASP A 215 -15.94 -1.01 17.97
CA ASP A 215 -17.22 -1.71 18.12
C ASP A 215 -17.82 -2.06 16.74
N LYS A 216 -17.81 -1.12 15.79
CA LYS A 216 -18.30 -1.35 14.42
C LYS A 216 -17.47 -2.40 13.69
N ILE A 217 -16.13 -2.35 13.78
CA ILE A 217 -15.26 -3.38 13.20
C ILE A 217 -15.53 -4.74 13.84
N SER A 218 -15.68 -4.80 15.17
CA SER A 218 -15.99 -6.03 15.90
C SER A 218 -17.33 -6.62 15.48
N GLU A 219 -18.33 -5.79 15.23
CA GLU A 219 -19.64 -6.20 14.71
C GLU A 219 -19.50 -6.84 13.31
N TYR A 220 -18.73 -6.25 12.40
CA TYR A 220 -18.46 -6.81 11.08
C TYR A 220 -17.76 -8.17 11.16
N LEU A 221 -16.70 -8.27 11.98
CA LEU A 221 -15.98 -9.52 12.19
C LEU A 221 -16.86 -10.63 12.78
N SER A 222 -17.65 -10.31 13.81
CA SER A 222 -18.58 -11.28 14.44
C SER A 222 -19.71 -11.71 13.53
N SER A 223 -19.99 -10.93 12.48
CA SER A 223 -20.95 -11.24 11.42
C SER A 223 -20.35 -12.08 10.29
N GLY A 224 -19.08 -12.46 10.40
CA GLY A 224 -18.37 -13.29 9.43
C GLY A 224 -17.79 -12.53 8.24
N LEU A 225 -17.83 -11.17 8.26
CA LEU A 225 -17.17 -10.38 7.22
C LEU A 225 -15.66 -10.40 7.42
N VAL A 226 -14.93 -10.63 6.33
CA VAL A 226 -13.46 -10.74 6.33
C VAL A 226 -12.84 -9.40 5.97
N PRO A 227 -11.92 -8.85 6.82
CA PRO A 227 -11.21 -7.61 6.52
C PRO A 227 -10.42 -7.71 5.21
N TYR A 228 -10.43 -6.63 4.42
CA TYR A 228 -9.75 -6.51 3.13
C TYR A 228 -10.29 -7.43 2.02
N GLU A 229 -11.36 -8.19 2.31
CA GLU A 229 -12.11 -8.98 1.33
C GLU A 229 -13.57 -8.55 1.22
N ASP A 230 -14.26 -8.41 2.35
CA ASP A 230 -15.67 -8.01 2.43
C ASP A 230 -15.82 -6.56 2.87
N PHE A 231 -14.89 -6.08 3.69
CA PHE A 231 -14.83 -4.68 4.09
C PHE A 231 -13.39 -4.17 4.21
N ILE A 232 -13.23 -2.87 3.99
CA ILE A 232 -11.99 -2.13 4.21
C ILE A 232 -12.29 -0.91 5.07
N TYR A 233 -11.25 -0.36 5.70
CA TYR A 233 -11.39 0.87 6.46
C TYR A 233 -10.16 1.76 6.33
N SER A 234 -10.38 3.06 6.40
CA SER A 234 -9.35 4.09 6.47
C SER A 234 -9.47 4.88 7.76
N ILE A 235 -8.35 5.40 8.23
CA ILE A 235 -8.26 6.10 9.53
C ILE A 235 -7.66 7.47 9.32
N GLU A 236 -8.22 8.47 10.02
CA GLU A 236 -7.71 9.83 10.11
C GLU A 236 -7.53 10.26 11.57
N THR A 237 -6.51 11.05 11.84
CA THR A 237 -6.23 11.68 13.13
C THR A 237 -6.00 13.17 12.95
N SER A 238 -5.98 13.94 14.05
CA SER A 238 -5.66 15.38 14.02
C SER A 238 -4.26 15.68 13.44
N GLN A 239 -3.32 14.72 13.53
CA GLN A 239 -1.96 14.82 13.03
C GLN A 239 -1.79 14.23 11.63
N ARG A 240 -2.71 13.40 11.18
CA ARG A 240 -2.59 12.65 9.94
C ARG A 240 -3.92 12.64 9.19
N HIS A 241 -4.09 13.66 8.37
CA HIS A 241 -5.28 13.82 7.54
C HIS A 241 -5.36 12.81 6.40
N THR A 242 -6.57 12.66 5.87
CA THR A 242 -6.82 11.81 4.70
C THR A 242 -6.00 12.30 3.51
N ASN A 243 -5.18 11.40 2.97
CA ASN A 243 -4.32 11.67 1.82
C ASN A 243 -4.87 10.95 0.58
N PRO A 244 -5.17 11.66 -0.52
CA PRO A 244 -5.68 11.06 -1.76
C PRO A 244 -4.80 9.94 -2.32
N GLU A 245 -3.47 10.02 -2.20
CA GLU A 245 -2.56 8.97 -2.68
C GLU A 245 -2.75 7.67 -1.90
N ARG A 246 -2.87 7.74 -0.57
CA ARG A 246 -3.15 6.56 0.26
C ARG A 246 -4.51 5.93 -0.07
N ILE A 247 -5.53 6.76 -0.32
CA ILE A 247 -6.85 6.29 -0.76
C ILE A 247 -6.73 5.59 -2.11
N ASN A 248 -6.00 6.17 -3.06
CA ASN A 248 -5.74 5.55 -4.36
C ASN A 248 -5.01 4.19 -4.21
N ASP A 249 -4.05 4.08 -3.28
CA ASP A 249 -3.34 2.83 -3.00
C ASP A 249 -4.27 1.76 -2.46
N MET A 250 -5.16 2.13 -1.54
CA MET A 250 -6.18 1.22 -1.01
C MET A 250 -7.12 0.72 -2.12
N ILE A 251 -7.57 1.62 -2.99
CA ILE A 251 -8.41 1.25 -4.14
C ILE A 251 -7.69 0.25 -5.03
N ARG A 252 -6.45 0.53 -5.42
CA ARG A 252 -5.66 -0.37 -6.28
C ARG A 252 -5.41 -1.73 -5.63
N THR A 253 -5.17 -1.73 -4.32
CA THR A 253 -4.80 -2.95 -3.59
C THR A 253 -6.01 -3.84 -3.28
N PHE A 254 -7.15 -3.26 -2.92
CA PHE A 254 -8.27 -4.03 -2.37
C PHE A 254 -9.52 -4.07 -3.25
N ILE A 255 -9.69 -3.10 -4.15
CA ILE A 255 -10.89 -2.99 -4.99
C ILE A 255 -10.61 -3.40 -6.44
N LEU A 256 -9.45 -3.04 -6.99
CA LEU A 256 -9.08 -3.32 -8.39
C LEU A 256 -8.27 -4.62 -8.56
N LYS A 257 -8.43 -5.56 -7.62
CA LYS A 257 -7.79 -6.88 -7.70
C LYS A 257 -8.16 -7.65 -8.96
#